data_4ba462bd905230fa27d36c0ba37efd30
#
_entry.id   4ba462bd905230fa27d36c0ba37efd30
#
_cell.length_a   1.000
_cell.length_b   1.000
_cell.length_c   1.000
_cell.angle_alpha   90.00
_cell.angle_beta   90.00
_cell.angle_gamma   90.00
#
_symmetry.space_group_name_H-M   'P 1'
#
loop_
_entity.id
_entity.type
_entity.pdbx_description
1 polymer ?
#
loop_
_entity_poly.entity_id
_entity_poly.type
_entity_poly.pdbx_seq_one_letter_code
_entity_poly.pdbx_strand_id
1 'polypeptide(L)'
;SESVDLMVPKLIAEGANVKIFDTLSVYTDEKLMAETDLIIQIWTMGKITEKQFERLEKAIMNGTGFAGWHGGLGDAFRDNLKYQFIVGGQFLFHPGGHIDHSIKIIDKSDPITQGLKDFNLKKTEQYYMLVDPNIKVLAISEFDREKYEKPNKKENKVTGSTMPVVWKKNYGKGRIFYSSIGHHLTEFDVPEVMTMQMRGFRWASEGKYAEKEHTITPAYIK
;
A
#
# COMPACT_ATOMS: atom_id res chain seq x y z
N SER A 1 16.47 9.80 -3.49
CA SER A 1 16.40 8.38 -3.87
C SER A 1 15.58 8.23 -5.14
N GLU A 2 15.82 7.19 -5.89
CA GLU A 2 15.12 6.94 -7.17
C GLU A 2 13.58 7.00 -7.02
N SER A 3 13.02 6.54 -5.90
CA SER A 3 11.58 6.66 -5.61
C SER A 3 11.13 8.12 -5.50
N VAL A 4 11.94 8.97 -4.88
CA VAL A 4 11.70 10.41 -4.76
C VAL A 4 11.75 11.05 -6.15
N ASP A 5 12.79 10.71 -6.92
CA ASP A 5 13.02 11.27 -8.25
C ASP A 5 11.89 10.90 -9.23
N LEU A 6 11.28 9.71 -9.05
CA LEU A 6 10.14 9.25 -9.83
C LEU A 6 8.82 9.94 -9.43
N MET A 7 8.53 10.02 -8.13
CA MET A 7 7.19 10.38 -7.65
C MET A 7 7.01 11.88 -7.39
N VAL A 8 8.05 12.56 -6.89
CA VAL A 8 7.92 13.98 -6.48
C VAL A 8 7.53 14.91 -7.64
N PRO A 9 8.12 14.81 -8.85
CA PRO A 9 7.71 15.63 -9.96
C PRO A 9 6.23 15.44 -10.34
N LYS A 10 5.71 14.22 -10.23
CA LYS A 10 4.30 13.91 -10.52
C LYS A 10 3.36 14.49 -9.47
N LEU A 11 3.73 14.40 -8.20
CA LEU A 11 2.95 15.00 -7.11
C LEU A 11 2.91 16.53 -7.22
N ILE A 12 4.05 17.17 -7.53
CA ILE A 12 4.11 18.62 -7.76
C ILE A 12 3.25 19.02 -8.95
N ALA A 13 3.27 18.24 -10.03
CA ALA A 13 2.43 18.50 -11.20
C ALA A 13 0.93 18.43 -10.90
N GLU A 14 0.53 17.66 -9.87
CA GLU A 14 -0.84 17.62 -9.36
C GLU A 14 -1.14 18.71 -8.32
N GLY A 15 -0.19 19.60 -8.04
CA GLY A 15 -0.36 20.74 -7.12
C GLY A 15 0.05 20.47 -5.68
N ALA A 16 0.71 19.35 -5.39
CA ALA A 16 1.15 19.04 -4.03
C ALA A 16 2.35 19.90 -3.61
N ASN A 17 2.36 20.33 -2.35
CA ASN A 17 3.53 20.90 -1.68
C ASN A 17 4.28 19.74 -0.99
N VAL A 18 5.38 19.31 -1.59
CA VAL A 18 6.11 18.11 -1.15
C VAL A 18 7.29 18.47 -0.26
N LYS A 19 7.37 17.84 0.92
CA LYS A 19 8.54 17.86 1.80
C LYS A 19 9.12 16.46 1.89
N ILE A 20 10.43 16.33 1.85
CA ILE A 20 11.14 15.05 1.81
C ILE A 20 11.98 14.91 3.08
N PHE A 21 11.89 13.75 3.71
CA PHE A 21 12.65 13.41 4.92
C PHE A 21 13.24 12.00 4.80
N ASP A 22 14.42 11.82 5.35
CA ASP A 22 15.14 10.55 5.39
C ASP A 22 15.26 9.98 6.83
N THR A 23 14.41 10.48 7.73
CA THR A 23 14.40 10.09 9.14
C THR A 23 12.99 9.96 9.67
N LEU A 24 12.76 8.95 10.51
CA LEU A 24 11.48 8.75 11.19
C LEU A 24 11.24 9.76 12.32
N SER A 25 12.26 10.53 12.71
CA SER A 25 12.10 11.59 13.71
C SER A 25 11.12 12.68 13.28
N VAL A 26 10.88 12.82 11.98
CA VAL A 26 9.86 13.72 11.41
C VAL A 26 8.47 13.50 12.00
N TYR A 27 8.13 12.26 12.36
CA TYR A 27 6.84 11.96 12.98
C TYR A 27 6.63 12.63 14.34
N THR A 28 7.72 13.05 15.01
CA THR A 28 7.62 13.76 16.30
C THR A 28 7.44 15.28 16.16
N ASP A 29 7.48 15.82 14.96
CA ASP A 29 7.14 17.23 14.71
C ASP A 29 5.61 17.40 14.65
N GLU A 30 5.03 17.78 15.78
CA GLU A 30 3.57 17.86 15.94
C GLU A 30 2.93 18.88 14.99
N LYS A 31 3.60 20.00 14.74
CA LYS A 31 3.08 21.04 13.83
C LYS A 31 3.05 20.51 12.41
N LEU A 32 4.18 19.98 11.94
CA LEU A 32 4.27 19.40 10.61
C LEU A 32 3.24 18.29 10.41
N MET A 33 3.12 17.38 11.37
CA MET A 33 2.16 16.27 11.30
C MET A 33 0.71 16.74 11.25
N ALA A 34 0.36 17.81 11.98
CA ALA A 34 -0.98 18.39 11.96
C ALA A 34 -1.30 19.08 10.60
N GLU A 35 -0.31 19.70 9.97
CA GLU A 35 -0.45 20.37 8.68
C GLU A 35 -0.39 19.41 7.48
N THR A 36 0.11 18.17 7.67
CA THR A 36 0.33 17.21 6.59
C THR A 36 -0.99 16.53 6.20
N ASP A 37 -1.32 16.56 4.90
CA ASP A 37 -2.51 15.92 4.36
C ASP A 37 -2.26 14.47 3.95
N LEU A 38 -1.04 14.15 3.50
CA LEU A 38 -0.63 12.83 3.08
C LEU A 38 0.81 12.53 3.49
N ILE A 39 1.00 11.38 4.11
CA ILE A 39 2.33 10.79 4.33
C ILE A 39 2.51 9.66 3.31
N ILE A 40 3.51 9.77 2.45
CA ILE A 40 3.96 8.68 1.60
C ILE A 40 5.22 8.09 2.24
N GLN A 41 5.10 6.86 2.75
CA GLN A 41 6.21 6.20 3.42
C GLN A 41 6.83 5.12 2.54
N ILE A 42 8.16 5.20 2.37
CA ILE A 42 8.99 4.18 1.72
C ILE A 42 10.14 3.86 2.67
N TRP A 43 9.90 2.92 3.59
CA TRP A 43 10.81 2.56 4.67
C TRP A 43 10.80 1.06 4.95
N THR A 44 11.64 0.31 4.29
CA THR A 44 11.65 -1.17 4.39
C THR A 44 12.45 -1.67 5.57
N MET A 45 11.92 -2.65 6.30
CA MET A 45 12.60 -3.40 7.38
C MET A 45 13.28 -2.52 8.45
N GLY A 46 12.60 -1.47 8.88
CA GLY A 46 13.08 -0.57 9.91
C GLY A 46 12.51 -0.87 11.30
N LYS A 47 12.89 0.00 12.23
CA LYS A 47 12.28 0.08 13.56
C LYS A 47 11.76 1.47 13.79
N ILE A 48 10.58 1.55 14.42
CA ILE A 48 9.96 2.81 14.85
C ILE A 48 9.92 2.83 16.36
N THR A 49 10.24 3.96 16.97
CA THR A 49 10.08 4.11 18.42
C THR A 49 8.61 4.28 18.78
N GLU A 50 8.25 3.95 20.02
CA GLU A 50 6.88 4.12 20.52
C GLU A 50 6.38 5.56 20.31
N LYS A 51 7.19 6.55 20.69
CA LYS A 51 6.85 7.97 20.51
C LYS A 51 6.61 8.34 19.03
N GLN A 52 7.46 7.88 18.12
CA GLN A 52 7.28 8.13 16.68
C GLN A 52 5.99 7.49 16.18
N PHE A 53 5.73 6.24 16.58
CA PHE A 53 4.53 5.50 16.20
C PHE A 53 3.26 6.18 16.73
N GLU A 54 3.21 6.55 18.01
CA GLU A 54 2.08 7.25 18.59
C GLU A 54 1.74 8.55 17.87
N ARG A 55 2.74 9.31 17.45
CA ARG A 55 2.54 10.56 16.71
C ARG A 55 2.05 10.31 15.28
N LEU A 56 2.60 9.31 14.62
CA LEU A 56 2.12 8.85 13.32
C LEU A 56 0.65 8.40 13.40
N GLU A 57 0.34 7.52 14.34
CA GLU A 57 -1.02 7.02 14.56
C GLU A 57 -2.00 8.16 14.85
N LYS A 58 -1.63 9.11 15.72
CA LYS A 58 -2.44 10.29 16.03
C LYS A 58 -2.74 11.13 14.80
N ALA A 59 -1.75 11.37 13.93
CA ALA A 59 -1.95 12.13 12.71
C ALA A 59 -2.94 11.42 11.77
N ILE A 60 -2.76 10.11 11.57
CA ILE A 60 -3.66 9.31 10.76
C ILE A 60 -5.08 9.31 11.34
N MET A 61 -5.25 9.07 12.63
CA MET A 61 -6.55 9.12 13.31
C MET A 61 -7.27 10.45 13.11
N ASN A 62 -6.53 11.55 12.99
CA ASN A 62 -7.06 12.89 12.77
C ASN A 62 -7.29 13.25 11.28
N GLY A 63 -7.02 12.34 10.36
CA GLY A 63 -7.37 12.48 8.95
C GLY A 63 -6.19 12.62 7.99
N THR A 64 -4.95 12.63 8.47
CA THR A 64 -3.78 12.54 7.58
C THR A 64 -3.83 11.23 6.83
N GLY A 65 -3.74 11.27 5.51
CA GLY A 65 -3.64 10.08 4.67
C GLY A 65 -2.30 9.38 4.86
N PHE A 66 -2.29 8.06 4.70
CA PHE A 66 -1.09 7.26 4.81
C PHE A 66 -0.99 6.29 3.64
N ALA A 67 0.04 6.41 2.84
CA ALA A 67 0.15 5.65 1.61
C ALA A 67 1.59 5.22 1.33
N GLY A 68 1.73 4.20 0.49
CA GLY A 68 3.01 3.70 0.05
C GLY A 68 2.86 2.43 -0.77
N TRP A 69 3.98 1.81 -1.08
CA TRP A 69 3.99 0.60 -1.88
C TRP A 69 5.04 -0.40 -1.44
N HIS A 70 4.84 -1.66 -1.85
CA HIS A 70 5.75 -2.77 -1.68
C HIS A 70 6.27 -2.87 -0.23
N GLY A 71 7.53 -3.21 -0.04
CA GLY A 71 8.15 -3.28 1.28
C GLY A 71 8.25 -1.94 2.01
N GLY A 72 8.19 -0.82 1.27
CA GLY A 72 8.29 0.52 1.83
C GLY A 72 7.17 0.91 2.80
N LEU A 73 5.99 0.29 2.64
CA LEU A 73 4.88 0.41 3.57
C LEU A 73 4.51 -0.93 4.20
N GLY A 74 4.36 -1.99 3.40
CA GLY A 74 3.87 -3.30 3.86
C GLY A 74 4.87 -4.12 4.66
N ASP A 75 6.16 -3.76 4.64
CA ASP A 75 7.25 -4.44 5.36
C ASP A 75 8.12 -3.47 6.17
N ALA A 76 7.57 -2.34 6.57
CA ALA A 76 8.37 -1.29 7.22
C ALA A 76 8.77 -1.65 8.66
N PHE A 77 7.81 -2.02 9.49
CA PHE A 77 8.01 -2.25 10.94
C PHE A 77 7.41 -3.58 11.35
N ARG A 78 8.12 -4.67 11.07
CA ARG A 78 7.65 -6.06 11.27
C ARG A 78 7.22 -6.37 12.70
N ASP A 79 7.85 -5.74 13.68
CA ASP A 79 7.62 -6.01 15.11
C ASP A 79 6.43 -5.20 15.68
N ASN A 80 5.83 -4.30 14.88
CA ASN A 80 4.75 -3.43 15.34
C ASN A 80 3.39 -3.86 14.76
N LEU A 81 2.65 -4.66 15.54
CA LEU A 81 1.33 -5.17 15.11
C LEU A 81 0.30 -4.07 14.88
N LYS A 82 0.35 -2.97 15.67
CA LYS A 82 -0.56 -1.83 15.47
C LYS A 82 -0.30 -1.13 14.14
N TYR A 83 0.98 -1.00 13.77
CA TYR A 83 1.35 -0.46 12.46
C TYR A 83 0.79 -1.30 11.32
N GLN A 84 0.95 -2.62 11.41
CA GLN A 84 0.44 -3.55 10.41
C GLN A 84 -1.08 -3.50 10.29
N PHE A 85 -1.77 -3.33 11.43
CA PHE A 85 -3.21 -3.12 11.45
C PHE A 85 -3.62 -1.80 10.77
N ILE A 86 -2.85 -0.72 10.95
CA ILE A 86 -3.08 0.55 10.22
C ILE A 86 -2.96 0.32 8.72
N VAL A 87 -1.87 -0.32 8.27
CA VAL A 87 -1.64 -0.59 6.83
C VAL A 87 -2.68 -1.54 6.24
N GLY A 88 -3.22 -2.44 7.05
CA GLY A 88 -4.19 -3.46 6.62
C GLY A 88 -3.55 -4.75 6.13
N GLY A 89 -2.27 -4.95 6.38
CA GLY A 89 -1.57 -6.19 6.05
C GLY A 89 -0.13 -6.22 6.50
N GLN A 90 0.41 -7.44 6.50
CA GLN A 90 1.78 -7.75 6.87
C GLN A 90 2.43 -8.59 5.78
N PHE A 91 3.57 -8.17 5.29
CA PHE A 91 4.41 -8.99 4.43
C PHE A 91 4.85 -10.26 5.15
N LEU A 92 4.74 -11.39 4.45
CA LEU A 92 5.20 -12.67 4.95
C LEU A 92 6.39 -13.19 4.14
N PHE A 93 6.23 -13.32 2.83
CA PHE A 93 7.30 -13.73 1.89
C PHE A 93 6.85 -13.50 0.43
N HIS A 94 7.75 -13.70 -0.53
CA HIS A 94 7.49 -13.64 -1.97
C HIS A 94 7.81 -15.00 -2.62
N PRO A 95 6.82 -15.89 -2.77
CA PRO A 95 7.02 -17.23 -3.31
C PRO A 95 7.58 -17.18 -4.73
N GLY A 96 8.57 -18.02 -5.01
CA GLY A 96 9.17 -18.13 -6.33
C GLY A 96 10.21 -17.06 -6.68
N GLY A 97 10.45 -16.08 -5.79
CA GLY A 97 11.40 -14.99 -6.05
C GLY A 97 10.86 -14.01 -7.09
N HIS A 98 11.63 -13.73 -8.12
CA HIS A 98 11.23 -12.85 -9.22
C HIS A 98 10.55 -13.66 -10.32
N ILE A 99 9.26 -13.51 -10.46
CA ILE A 99 8.41 -14.27 -11.37
C ILE A 99 7.52 -13.37 -12.22
N ASP A 100 6.99 -13.92 -13.29
CA ASP A 100 5.92 -13.29 -14.06
C ASP A 100 4.58 -13.64 -13.41
N HIS A 101 3.73 -12.64 -13.18
CA HIS A 101 2.41 -12.85 -12.64
C HIS A 101 1.40 -11.80 -13.14
N SER A 102 0.13 -12.13 -13.04
CA SER A 102 -0.96 -11.28 -13.51
C SER A 102 -1.61 -10.54 -12.35
N ILE A 103 -2.04 -9.32 -12.62
CA ILE A 103 -2.83 -8.50 -11.71
C ILE A 103 -4.24 -8.35 -12.32
N LYS A 104 -5.26 -8.68 -11.53
CA LYS A 104 -6.66 -8.55 -11.91
C LYS A 104 -7.31 -7.42 -11.14
N ILE A 105 -7.94 -6.50 -11.85
CA ILE A 105 -8.75 -5.42 -11.27
C ILE A 105 -10.12 -5.97 -10.91
N ILE A 106 -10.45 -6.04 -9.62
CA ILE A 106 -11.72 -6.64 -9.16
C ILE A 106 -12.81 -5.63 -8.85
N ASP A 107 -12.46 -4.39 -8.52
CA ASP A 107 -13.44 -3.31 -8.38
C ASP A 107 -13.20 -2.26 -9.49
N LYS A 108 -13.97 -2.36 -10.56
CA LYS A 108 -13.89 -1.45 -11.72
C LYS A 108 -14.71 -0.17 -11.54
N SER A 109 -15.46 -0.07 -10.46
CA SER A 109 -16.29 1.11 -10.13
C SER A 109 -15.58 2.09 -9.20
N ASP A 110 -14.55 1.63 -8.48
CA ASP A 110 -13.80 2.47 -7.57
C ASP A 110 -13.02 3.57 -8.33
N PRO A 111 -13.03 4.83 -7.89
CA PRO A 111 -12.32 5.92 -8.55
C PRO A 111 -10.82 5.66 -8.78
N ILE A 112 -10.19 4.82 -7.95
CA ILE A 112 -8.77 4.48 -8.09
C ILE A 112 -8.55 3.56 -9.30
N THR A 113 -9.46 2.64 -9.55
CA THR A 113 -9.31 1.58 -10.56
C THR A 113 -10.21 1.73 -11.78
N GLN A 114 -11.13 2.70 -11.76
CA GLN A 114 -12.05 2.94 -12.85
C GLN A 114 -11.34 3.13 -14.20
N GLY A 115 -11.78 2.36 -15.20
CA GLY A 115 -11.23 2.40 -16.56
C GLY A 115 -9.93 1.65 -16.75
N LEU A 116 -9.35 1.06 -15.70
CA LEU A 116 -8.14 0.26 -15.79
C LEU A 116 -8.45 -1.17 -16.23
N LYS A 117 -7.48 -1.81 -16.84
CA LYS A 117 -7.55 -3.21 -17.30
C LYS A 117 -6.63 -4.09 -16.46
N ASP A 118 -6.87 -5.38 -16.50
CA ASP A 118 -5.95 -6.39 -16.00
C ASP A 118 -4.61 -6.30 -16.74
N PHE A 119 -3.51 -6.56 -16.07
CA PHE A 119 -2.17 -6.45 -16.63
C PHE A 119 -1.23 -7.49 -16.07
N ASN A 120 -0.05 -7.60 -16.68
CA ASN A 120 0.99 -8.54 -16.26
C ASN A 120 2.23 -7.79 -15.79
N LEU A 121 2.85 -8.33 -14.76
CA LEU A 121 4.17 -7.93 -14.28
C LEU A 121 5.17 -9.04 -14.62
N LYS A 122 6.40 -8.63 -14.94
CA LYS A 122 7.45 -9.56 -15.37
C LYS A 122 8.65 -9.49 -14.43
N LYS A 123 9.17 -10.68 -14.08
CA LYS A 123 10.40 -10.87 -13.28
C LYS A 123 10.45 -10.00 -12.03
N THR A 124 9.36 -10.00 -11.27
CA THR A 124 9.24 -9.23 -10.04
C THR A 124 8.67 -10.06 -8.89
N GLU A 125 8.65 -9.50 -7.70
CA GLU A 125 8.15 -10.17 -6.52
C GLU A 125 6.62 -10.17 -6.46
N GLN A 126 6.04 -11.35 -6.28
CA GLN A 126 4.63 -11.51 -5.93
C GLN A 126 4.53 -11.73 -4.42
N TYR A 127 4.01 -10.75 -3.69
CA TYR A 127 3.90 -10.83 -2.24
C TYR A 127 2.79 -11.76 -1.79
N TYR A 128 3.11 -12.60 -0.81
CA TYR A 128 2.12 -13.24 0.05
C TYR A 128 2.06 -12.47 1.37
N MET A 129 0.87 -12.02 1.74
CA MET A 129 0.65 -11.17 2.90
C MET A 129 -0.43 -11.75 3.81
N LEU A 130 -0.31 -11.53 5.10
CA LEU A 130 -1.44 -11.61 6.01
C LEU A 130 -2.21 -10.30 5.88
N VAL A 131 -3.52 -10.37 5.68
CA VAL A 131 -4.34 -9.17 5.42
C VAL A 131 -5.46 -9.03 6.43
N ASP A 132 -5.77 -7.78 6.78
CA ASP A 132 -6.92 -7.43 7.59
C ASP A 132 -8.20 -7.65 6.76
N PRO A 133 -9.19 -8.38 7.27
CA PRO A 133 -10.48 -8.53 6.58
C PRO A 133 -11.24 -7.22 6.38
N ASN A 134 -10.83 -6.13 7.04
CA ASN A 134 -11.43 -4.80 6.93
C ASN A 134 -10.82 -3.92 5.84
N ILE A 135 -10.12 -4.50 4.87
CA ILE A 135 -9.61 -3.79 3.69
C ILE A 135 -10.62 -3.83 2.55
N LYS A 136 -10.68 -2.76 1.77
CA LYS A 136 -11.35 -2.77 0.46
C LYS A 136 -10.34 -3.12 -0.62
N VAL A 137 -10.42 -4.33 -1.12
CA VAL A 137 -9.52 -4.85 -2.16
C VAL A 137 -9.91 -4.28 -3.52
N LEU A 138 -8.96 -3.73 -4.25
CA LEU A 138 -9.12 -3.14 -5.57
C LEU A 138 -8.53 -4.02 -6.67
N ALA A 139 -7.44 -4.70 -6.38
CA ALA A 139 -6.76 -5.62 -7.30
C ALA A 139 -6.19 -6.83 -6.56
N ILE A 140 -6.14 -7.95 -7.27
CA ILE A 140 -5.65 -9.24 -6.75
C ILE A 140 -4.63 -9.85 -7.69
N SER A 141 -3.86 -10.81 -7.15
CA SER A 141 -3.05 -11.75 -7.92
C SER A 141 -3.30 -13.17 -7.43
N GLU A 142 -3.24 -14.15 -8.31
CA GLU A 142 -3.41 -15.55 -7.97
C GLU A 142 -2.07 -16.27 -7.99
N PHE A 143 -1.85 -17.17 -7.03
CA PHE A 143 -0.70 -18.05 -7.03
C PHE A 143 -1.00 -19.26 -7.91
N ASP A 144 -0.44 -19.24 -9.12
CA ASP A 144 -0.64 -20.25 -10.14
C ASP A 144 -0.15 -21.63 -9.67
N ARG A 145 -1.03 -22.63 -9.75
CA ARG A 145 -0.71 -24.00 -9.37
C ARG A 145 0.49 -24.56 -10.12
N GLU A 146 0.54 -24.34 -11.43
CA GLU A 146 1.61 -24.90 -12.29
C GLU A 146 3.00 -24.36 -11.92
N LYS A 147 3.09 -23.12 -11.46
CA LYS A 147 4.36 -22.49 -11.06
C LYS A 147 4.86 -22.96 -9.71
N TYR A 148 3.95 -23.33 -8.78
CA TYR A 148 4.28 -23.58 -7.38
C TYR A 148 4.13 -25.03 -6.96
N GLU A 149 3.46 -25.91 -7.73
CA GLU A 149 3.24 -27.33 -7.44
C GLU A 149 4.44 -28.23 -7.74
N LYS A 150 5.66 -27.75 -7.69
CA LYS A 150 6.84 -28.63 -7.80
C LYS A 150 7.08 -29.37 -6.49
N PRO A 151 7.28 -30.71 -6.52
CA PRO A 151 7.64 -31.45 -5.32
C PRO A 151 8.82 -30.82 -4.61
N ASN A 152 8.74 -30.63 -3.29
CA ASN A 152 9.78 -30.07 -2.42
C ASN A 152 9.99 -28.55 -2.42
N LYS A 153 9.08 -27.74 -2.95
CA LYS A 153 9.14 -26.29 -2.75
C LYS A 153 8.25 -25.85 -1.58
N LYS A 154 8.79 -24.98 -0.72
CA LYS A 154 8.05 -24.38 0.41
C LYS A 154 6.82 -23.60 -0.07
N GLU A 155 6.83 -23.18 -1.31
CA GLU A 155 5.80 -22.39 -2.00
C GLU A 155 4.50 -23.17 -2.24
N ASN A 156 4.50 -24.49 -2.21
CA ASN A 156 3.29 -25.34 -2.36
C ASN A 156 2.18 -24.96 -1.38
N LYS A 157 2.52 -24.32 -0.26
CA LYS A 157 1.56 -23.91 0.77
C LYS A 157 0.63 -22.78 0.35
N VAL A 158 0.98 -22.05 -0.70
CA VAL A 158 0.20 -20.89 -1.18
C VAL A 158 -0.49 -21.14 -2.51
N THR A 159 -0.19 -22.26 -3.15
CA THR A 159 -0.72 -22.64 -4.46
C THR A 159 -2.25 -22.55 -4.51
N GLY A 160 -2.77 -21.85 -5.50
CA GLY A 160 -4.21 -21.62 -5.71
C GLY A 160 -4.81 -20.56 -4.79
N SER A 161 -4.01 -19.88 -3.96
CA SER A 161 -4.48 -18.76 -3.16
C SER A 161 -4.68 -17.52 -4.03
N THR A 162 -5.71 -16.75 -3.69
CA THR A 162 -5.94 -15.40 -4.21
C THR A 162 -5.42 -14.39 -3.19
N MET A 163 -4.56 -13.47 -3.64
CA MET A 163 -3.91 -12.49 -2.78
C MET A 163 -4.33 -11.07 -3.13
N PRO A 164 -4.83 -10.29 -2.17
CA PRO A 164 -4.95 -8.85 -2.32
C PRO A 164 -3.60 -8.20 -2.65
N VAL A 165 -3.58 -7.35 -3.68
CA VAL A 165 -2.39 -6.67 -4.17
C VAL A 165 -2.49 -5.17 -3.95
N VAL A 166 -3.67 -4.59 -4.25
CA VAL A 166 -3.95 -3.18 -4.04
C VAL A 166 -5.21 -3.06 -3.20
N TRP A 167 -5.14 -2.26 -2.16
CA TRP A 167 -6.29 -2.00 -1.30
C TRP A 167 -6.31 -0.61 -0.70
N LYS A 168 -7.46 -0.25 -0.20
CA LYS A 168 -7.70 0.94 0.61
C LYS A 168 -8.40 0.59 1.91
N LYS A 169 -8.23 1.43 2.92
CA LYS A 169 -8.77 1.24 4.26
C LYS A 169 -8.94 2.59 4.95
N ASN A 170 -9.90 2.68 5.85
CA ASN A 170 -10.01 3.81 6.78
C ASN A 170 -9.41 3.46 8.14
N TYR A 171 -8.74 4.41 8.77
CA TYR A 171 -8.25 4.31 10.13
C TYR A 171 -8.53 5.61 10.88
N GLY A 172 -9.52 5.62 11.76
CA GLY A 172 -10.08 6.86 12.30
C GLY A 172 -10.68 7.71 11.17
N LYS A 173 -10.21 8.94 11.05
CA LYS A 173 -10.55 9.82 9.91
C LYS A 173 -9.57 9.66 8.74
N GLY A 174 -8.43 9.02 8.98
CA GLY A 174 -7.39 8.85 7.97
C GLY A 174 -7.73 7.79 6.93
N ARG A 175 -7.17 7.96 5.75
CA ARG A 175 -7.32 7.08 4.61
C ARG A 175 -5.99 6.41 4.29
N ILE A 176 -6.00 5.09 4.18
CA ILE A 176 -4.82 4.27 3.92
C ILE A 176 -4.91 3.72 2.50
N PHE A 177 -3.86 3.89 1.73
CA PHE A 177 -3.72 3.27 0.41
C PHE A 177 -2.43 2.48 0.32
N TYR A 178 -2.54 1.22 -0.07
CA TYR A 178 -1.40 0.32 -0.22
C TYR A 178 -1.43 -0.43 -1.54
N SER A 179 -0.26 -0.57 -2.14
CA SER A 179 0.00 -1.47 -3.27
C SER A 179 1.20 -2.37 -2.95
N SER A 180 1.09 -3.67 -3.14
CA SER A 180 2.24 -4.57 -3.02
C SER A 180 3.13 -4.60 -4.27
N ILE A 181 2.78 -3.86 -5.31
CA ILE A 181 3.57 -3.67 -6.53
C ILE A 181 4.63 -2.60 -6.29
N GLY A 182 5.78 -2.69 -6.94
CA GLY A 182 6.83 -1.67 -6.89
C GLY A 182 8.15 -2.16 -6.28
N HIS A 183 8.47 -3.45 -6.46
CA HIS A 183 9.79 -3.98 -6.15
C HIS A 183 10.86 -3.30 -7.01
N HIS A 184 10.59 -3.19 -8.31
CA HIS A 184 11.37 -2.39 -9.25
C HIS A 184 10.59 -1.15 -9.65
N LEU A 185 11.25 0.00 -9.71
CA LEU A 185 10.59 1.25 -10.13
C LEU A 185 10.10 1.20 -11.59
N THR A 186 10.70 0.34 -12.42
CA THR A 186 10.23 0.09 -13.79
C THR A 186 8.82 -0.50 -13.87
N GLU A 187 8.29 -1.05 -12.76
CA GLU A 187 6.89 -1.49 -12.72
C GLU A 187 5.91 -0.31 -12.85
N PHE A 188 6.35 0.88 -12.46
CA PHE A 188 5.57 2.12 -12.65
C PHE A 188 5.53 2.62 -14.10
N ASP A 189 6.29 2.01 -15.01
CA ASP A 189 6.17 2.24 -16.46
C ASP A 189 4.90 1.57 -17.02
N VAL A 190 4.31 0.61 -16.28
CA VAL A 190 2.98 0.06 -16.58
C VAL A 190 1.92 1.12 -16.24
N PRO A 191 1.15 1.60 -17.22
CA PRO A 191 0.23 2.73 -17.01
C PRO A 191 -0.79 2.49 -15.89
N GLU A 192 -1.27 1.26 -15.75
CA GLU A 192 -2.21 0.86 -14.70
C GLU A 192 -1.61 1.02 -13.31
N VAL A 193 -0.33 0.63 -13.14
CA VAL A 193 0.39 0.73 -11.86
C VAL A 193 0.54 2.19 -11.44
N MET A 194 1.08 3.03 -12.32
CA MET A 194 1.26 4.46 -12.03
C MET A 194 -0.08 5.14 -11.78
N THR A 195 -1.10 4.85 -12.58
CA THR A 195 -2.43 5.46 -12.44
C THR A 195 -3.07 5.10 -11.11
N MET A 196 -3.05 3.82 -10.70
CA MET A 196 -3.58 3.41 -9.39
C MET A 196 -2.83 4.09 -8.25
N GLN A 197 -1.50 4.16 -8.34
CA GLN A 197 -0.68 4.77 -7.30
C GLN A 197 -1.00 6.25 -7.12
N MET A 198 -1.05 7.03 -8.19
CA MET A 198 -1.35 8.46 -8.13
C MET A 198 -2.79 8.73 -7.68
N ARG A 199 -3.76 7.96 -8.17
CA ARG A 199 -5.16 8.07 -7.72
C ARG A 199 -5.31 7.67 -6.25
N GLY A 200 -4.58 6.65 -5.80
CA GLY A 200 -4.54 6.22 -4.41
C GLY A 200 -3.97 7.30 -3.49
N PHE A 201 -2.91 7.98 -3.90
CA PHE A 201 -2.35 9.11 -3.18
C PHE A 201 -3.35 10.26 -3.04
N ARG A 202 -4.01 10.61 -4.15
CA ARG A 202 -5.04 11.66 -4.14
C ARG A 202 -6.18 11.28 -3.19
N TRP A 203 -6.73 10.09 -3.32
CA TRP A 203 -7.80 9.62 -2.45
C TRP A 203 -7.39 9.65 -0.96
N ALA A 204 -6.18 9.20 -0.65
CA ALA A 204 -5.69 9.20 0.73
C ALA A 204 -5.48 10.62 1.28
N SER A 205 -5.03 11.58 0.46
CA SER A 205 -4.79 12.96 0.88
C SER A 205 -6.04 13.74 1.28
N GLU A 206 -7.21 13.27 0.88
CA GLU A 206 -8.50 13.94 1.12
C GLU A 206 -9.12 13.61 2.48
N GLY A 207 -8.51 12.76 3.30
CA GLY A 207 -9.10 12.26 4.54
C GLY A 207 -9.52 13.33 5.53
N LYS A 208 -8.83 14.47 5.58
CA LYS A 208 -9.20 15.61 6.46
C LYS A 208 -10.44 16.37 5.98
N TYR A 209 -10.71 16.35 4.68
CA TYR A 209 -11.66 17.27 4.02
C TYR A 209 -12.90 16.54 3.50
N ALA A 210 -12.79 15.25 3.21
CA ALA A 210 -13.90 14.48 2.71
C ALA A 210 -14.95 14.26 3.80
N GLU A 211 -16.21 14.31 3.40
CA GLU A 211 -17.29 13.78 4.25
C GLU A 211 -16.96 12.32 4.60
N LYS A 212 -17.36 11.89 5.81
CA LYS A 212 -17.16 10.51 6.23
C LYS A 212 -17.85 9.61 5.20
N GLU A 213 -17.07 9.10 4.27
CA GLU A 213 -17.50 7.91 3.53
C GLU A 213 -17.82 6.84 4.57
N HIS A 214 -18.94 6.19 4.40
CA HIS A 214 -19.26 5.03 5.22
C HIS A 214 -18.06 4.10 5.15
N THR A 215 -17.53 3.83 6.32
CA THR A 215 -16.43 2.92 6.54
C THR A 215 -16.60 1.70 5.64
N ILE A 216 -15.51 1.27 5.04
CA ILE A 216 -15.44 0.01 4.34
C ILE A 216 -16.05 -1.04 5.28
N THR A 217 -17.21 -1.55 4.92
CA THR A 217 -17.88 -2.56 5.74
C THR A 217 -17.19 -3.89 5.48
N PRO A 218 -16.64 -4.56 6.50
CA PRO A 218 -16.05 -5.88 6.32
C PRO A 218 -17.08 -6.85 5.71
N ALA A 219 -16.61 -7.69 4.80
CA ALA A 219 -17.48 -8.61 4.05
C ALA A 219 -18.28 -9.60 4.93
N TYR A 220 -17.85 -9.81 6.17
CA TYR A 220 -18.51 -10.69 7.15
C TYR A 220 -19.49 -9.94 8.11
N ILE A 221 -19.57 -8.62 8.04
CA ILE A 221 -20.60 -7.86 8.73
C ILE A 221 -21.79 -7.74 7.78
N LYS A 222 -22.84 -8.50 8.07
CA LYS A 222 -24.12 -8.46 7.38
C LYS A 222 -25.13 -7.63 8.17
#